data_6f08a083614d9ccb5ea3e1669198d723
#
_entry.id   6f08a083614d9ccb5ea3e1669198d723
#
_cell.length_a   1.000
_cell.length_b   1.000
_cell.length_c   1.000
_cell.angle_alpha   90.00
_cell.angle_beta   90.00
_cell.angle_gamma   90.00
#
_symmetry.space_group_name_H-M   'P 1'
#
loop_
_entity.id
_entity.type
_entity.pdbx_description
1 polymer ?
#
loop_
_entity_poly.entity_id
_entity_poly.type
_entity_poly.pdbx_seq_one_letter_code
_entity_poly.pdbx_strand_id
1 'polypeptide(L)' 'MQTPRDLFLYELSALHSSEQMIATMLPTLMQEAGDPQLKQGLEHHLQETQQQISNLEQAFQQLGAQLMQVPCKAVEGLK' A
#
# COMPACT_ATOMS: atom_id res chain seq x y z
N MET A 1 -3.41 20.08 -8.21
CA MET A 1 -2.59 19.41 -9.22
C MET A 1 -2.72 20.18 -10.54
N GLN A 2 -1.60 20.64 -11.07
CA GLN A 2 -1.60 21.52 -12.22
C GLN A 2 -1.01 20.89 -13.48
N THR A 3 -0.34 19.75 -13.34
CA THR A 3 0.31 19.10 -14.49
C THR A 3 -0.01 17.61 -14.49
N PRO A 4 0.10 16.94 -15.67
CA PRO A 4 -0.05 15.49 -15.71
C PRO A 4 0.94 14.77 -14.80
N ARG A 5 2.14 15.31 -14.63
CA ARG A 5 3.12 14.74 -13.70
C ARG A 5 2.60 14.79 -12.27
N ASP A 6 2.00 15.92 -11.87
CA ASP A 6 1.45 16.05 -10.53
C ASP A 6 0.35 15.03 -10.28
N LEU A 7 -0.53 14.83 -11.24
CA LEU A 7 -1.58 13.83 -11.12
C LEU A 7 -1.00 12.43 -11.01
N PHE A 8 -0.01 12.12 -11.82
CA PHE A 8 0.64 10.81 -11.80
C PHE A 8 1.29 10.54 -10.44
N LEU A 9 2.01 11.53 -9.91
CA LEU A 9 2.66 11.39 -8.61
C LEU A 9 1.64 11.26 -7.49
N TYR A 10 0.52 11.98 -7.59
CA TYR A 10 -0.55 11.85 -6.63
C TYR A 10 -1.14 10.44 -6.62
N GLU A 11 -1.41 9.89 -7.80
CA GLU A 11 -1.97 8.55 -7.92
C GLU A 11 -1.00 7.47 -7.42
N LEU A 12 0.28 7.62 -7.70
CA LEU A 12 1.28 6.70 -7.17
C LEU A 12 1.36 6.79 -5.64
N SER A 13 1.25 8.00 -5.10
CA SER A 13 1.25 8.19 -3.65
C SER A 13 0.01 7.56 -3.01
N ALA A 14 -1.15 7.68 -3.67
CA ALA A 14 -2.38 7.06 -3.20
C ALA A 14 -2.25 5.54 -3.20
N LEU A 15 -1.65 4.98 -4.24
CA LEU A 15 -1.40 3.54 -4.31
C LEU A 15 -0.47 3.10 -3.19
N HIS A 16 0.59 3.84 -2.94
CA HIS A 16 1.52 3.54 -1.85
C HIS A 16 0.80 3.52 -0.51
N SER A 17 -0.07 4.51 -0.25
CA SER A 17 -0.85 4.57 0.98
C SER A 17 -1.78 3.37 1.12
N SER A 18 -2.44 2.98 0.03
CA SER A 18 -3.33 1.82 0.04
C SER A 18 -2.57 0.53 0.33
N GLU A 19 -1.40 0.36 -0.27
CA GLU A 19 -0.59 -0.83 -0.03
C GLU A 19 -0.10 -0.89 1.41
N GLN A 20 0.28 0.25 1.99
CA GLN A 20 0.68 0.31 3.39
C GLN A 20 -0.46 -0.08 4.32
N MET A 21 -1.68 0.35 4.01
CA MET A 21 -2.84 -0.02 4.81
C MET A 21 -3.08 -1.53 4.75
N ILE A 22 -2.99 -2.11 3.56
CA ILE A 22 -3.15 -3.55 3.39
C ILE A 22 -2.09 -4.30 4.20
N ALA A 23 -0.82 -3.86 4.13
CA ALA A 23 0.26 -4.49 4.87
C ALA A 23 0.04 -4.40 6.38
N THR A 24 -0.61 -3.34 6.84
CA THR A 24 -0.94 -3.18 8.26
C THR A 24 -2.06 -4.11 8.69
N MET A 25 -3.04 -4.34 7.82
CA MET A 25 -4.21 -5.17 8.14
C MET A 25 -3.92 -6.66 8.06
N LEU A 26 -3.02 -7.08 7.16
CA LEU A 26 -2.79 -8.50 6.92
C LEU A 26 -2.33 -9.28 8.15
N PRO A 27 -1.40 -8.77 8.99
CA PRO A 27 -1.00 -9.52 10.17
C PRO A 27 -2.17 -9.81 11.12
N THR A 28 -3.10 -8.87 11.28
CA THR A 28 -4.28 -9.09 12.12
C THR A 28 -5.17 -10.18 11.52
N LEU A 29 -5.37 -10.13 10.21
CA LEU A 29 -6.17 -11.15 9.54
C LEU A 29 -5.51 -12.53 9.66
N MET A 30 -4.18 -12.59 9.59
CA MET A 30 -3.45 -13.84 9.74
C MET A 30 -3.64 -14.43 11.14
N GLN A 31 -3.68 -13.59 12.16
CA GLN A 31 -3.90 -14.05 13.53
C GLN A 31 -5.30 -14.60 13.71
N GLU A 32 -6.28 -14.04 13.03
CA GLU A 32 -7.67 -14.47 13.14
C GLU A 32 -7.98 -15.67 12.26
N ALA A 33 -7.15 -15.97 11.28
CA ALA A 33 -7.39 -17.09 10.37
C ALA A 33 -7.17 -18.41 11.11
N GLY A 34 -8.18 -19.27 11.08
CA GLY A 34 -8.09 -20.59 11.71
C GLY A 34 -7.54 -21.66 10.77
N ASP A 35 -7.50 -21.39 9.48
CA ASP A 35 -7.09 -22.34 8.46
C ASP A 35 -5.63 -22.08 8.07
N PRO A 36 -4.74 -23.09 8.18
CA PRO A 36 -3.34 -22.93 7.82
C PRO A 36 -3.16 -22.51 6.35
N GLN A 37 -3.98 -22.99 5.44
CA GLN A 37 -3.89 -22.61 4.04
C GLN A 37 -4.22 -21.14 3.85
N LEU A 38 -5.23 -20.66 4.57
CA LEU A 38 -5.59 -19.24 4.53
C LEU A 38 -4.46 -18.38 5.07
N LYS A 39 -3.83 -18.81 6.18
CA LYS A 39 -2.68 -18.08 6.71
C LYS A 39 -1.54 -17.99 5.73
N GLN A 40 -1.24 -19.09 5.02
CA GLN A 40 -0.19 -19.08 4.00
C GLN A 40 -0.52 -18.13 2.86
N GLY A 41 -1.77 -18.11 2.42
CA GLY A 41 -2.19 -17.18 1.38
C GLY A 41 -2.06 -15.73 1.80
N LEU A 42 -2.45 -15.43 3.03
CA LEU A 42 -2.33 -14.06 3.56
C LEU A 42 -0.86 -13.66 3.73
N GLU A 43 -0.02 -14.58 4.18
CA GLU A 43 1.42 -14.32 4.30
C GLU A 43 2.04 -14.04 2.94
N HIS A 44 1.68 -14.82 1.93
CA HIS A 44 2.17 -14.59 0.57
C HIS A 44 1.72 -13.21 0.07
N HIS A 45 0.46 -12.85 0.32
CA HIS A 45 -0.06 -11.56 -0.07
C HIS A 45 0.69 -10.43 0.64
N LEU A 46 1.01 -10.61 1.91
CA LEU A 46 1.78 -9.62 2.67
C LEU A 46 3.17 -9.42 2.05
N GLN A 47 3.83 -10.51 1.67
CA GLN A 47 5.14 -10.42 1.04
C GLN A 47 5.07 -9.67 -0.28
N GLU A 48 4.06 -9.96 -1.09
CA GLU A 48 3.86 -9.24 -2.35
C GLU A 48 3.59 -7.76 -2.13
N THR A 49 2.76 -7.46 -1.14
CA THR A 49 2.43 -6.08 -0.81
C THR A 49 3.67 -5.30 -0.37
N GLN A 50 4.50 -5.91 0.47
CA GLN A 50 5.73 -5.27 0.91
C GLN A 50 6.69 -5.03 -0.25
N GLN A 51 6.75 -5.97 -1.19
CA GLN A 51 7.58 -5.80 -2.39
C GLN A 51 7.06 -4.66 -3.25
N GLN A 52 5.74 -4.55 -3.41
CA GLN A 52 5.15 -3.46 -4.17
C GLN A 52 5.43 -2.10 -3.52
N ILE A 53 5.34 -2.02 -2.19
CA ILE A 53 5.66 -0.79 -1.47
C ILE A 53 7.11 -0.37 -1.75
N SER A 54 8.04 -1.32 -1.67
CA SER A 54 9.44 -1.06 -1.95
C SER A 54 9.65 -0.58 -3.38
N ASN A 55 8.98 -1.22 -4.34
CA ASN A 55 9.07 -0.84 -5.74
C ASN A 55 8.57 0.58 -5.98
N LEU A 56 7.47 0.95 -5.31
CA LEU A 56 6.92 2.30 -5.44
C LEU A 56 7.88 3.34 -4.86
N GLU A 57 8.50 3.03 -3.73
CA GLU A 57 9.47 3.94 -3.12
C GLU A 57 10.67 4.13 -4.01
N GLN A 58 11.16 3.05 -4.64
CA GLN A 58 12.26 3.15 -5.58
C GLN A 58 11.89 3.98 -6.81
N ALA A 59 10.65 3.83 -7.30
CA ALA A 59 10.18 4.61 -8.42
C ALA A 59 10.19 6.11 -8.10
N PHE A 60 9.76 6.48 -6.90
CA PHE A 60 9.81 7.89 -6.49
C PHE A 60 11.24 8.40 -6.41
N GLN A 61 12.17 7.59 -5.93
CA GLN A 61 13.58 7.98 -5.90
C GLN A 61 14.11 8.22 -7.30
N GLN A 62 13.77 7.34 -8.23
CA GLN A 62 14.24 7.46 -9.62
C GLN A 62 13.67 8.70 -10.30
N LEU A 63 12.43 9.06 -9.95
CA LEU A 63 11.80 10.25 -10.49
C LEU A 63 12.27 11.54 -9.83
N GLY A 64 13.03 11.43 -8.74
CA GLY A 64 13.46 12.60 -7.98
C GLY A 64 12.30 13.30 -7.29
N ALA A 65 11.26 12.55 -6.93
CA ALA A 65 10.06 13.10 -6.31
C ALA A 65 9.88 12.53 -4.91
N GLN A 66 9.06 13.22 -4.10
CA GLN A 66 8.72 12.77 -2.78
C GLN A 66 7.31 12.23 -2.74
N LEU A 67 7.12 11.21 -1.89
CA LEU A 67 5.78 10.67 -1.65
C LEU A 67 4.90 11.73 -1.01
N MET A 68 3.68 11.83 -1.52
CA MET A 68 2.68 12.73 -0.94
C MET A 68 1.90 12.00 0.14
N GLN A 69 1.45 12.76 1.13
CA GLN A 69 0.55 12.22 2.15
C GLN A 69 -0.86 12.21 1.56
N VAL A 70 -1.34 11.01 1.24
CA VAL A 70 -2.67 10.84 0.65
C VAL A 70 -3.53 10.06 1.63
N PRO A 71 -4.64 10.65 2.12
CA PRO A 71 -5.52 9.93 3.05
C PRO A 71 -6.14 8.71 2.37
N CYS A 72 -6.23 7.61 3.12
CA CYS A 72 -6.91 6.42 2.63
C CYS A 72 -8.38 6.53 2.99
N LYS A 73 -9.23 6.72 1.98
CA LYS A 73 -10.65 6.93 2.19
C LYS A 73 -11.32 5.73 2.85
N ALA A 74 -10.81 4.53 2.59
CA ALA A 74 -11.36 3.34 3.22
C ALA A 74 -11.19 3.39 4.74
N VAL A 75 -10.04 3.89 5.22
CA VAL A 75 -9.80 4.04 6.65
C VAL A 75 -10.67 5.15 7.22
N GLU A 76 -10.77 6.26 6.51
CA GLU A 76 -11.60 7.38 6.96
C GLU A 76 -13.06 6.98 7.09
N GLY A 77 -13.55 6.13 6.19
CA GLY A 77 -14.92 5.66 6.24
C GLY A 77 -15.22 4.73 7.42
N LEU A 78 -14.20 4.20 8.07
CA LEU A 78 -14.36 3.30 9.21
C LEU A 78 -14.37 4.03 10.55
N LYS A 79 -14.11 5.32 10.54
CA LYS A 79 -14.18 6.10 11.77
C LYS A 79 -15.64 6.43 12.12
#